data_b95d0f4f646ebf097932737a43102b15
#
_entry.id   b95d0f4f646ebf097932737a43102b15
#
_cell.length_a   1.000
_cell.length_b   1.000
_cell.length_c   1.000
_cell.angle_alpha   90.00
_cell.angle_beta   90.00
_cell.angle_gamma   90.00
#
_symmetry.space_group_name_H-M   'P 1'
#
loop_
_entity.id
_entity.type
_entity.pdbx_description
1 polymer ?
#
loop_
_entity_poly.entity_id
_entity_poly.type
_entity_poly.pdbx_seq_one_letter_code
_entity_poly.pdbx_strand_id
1 'polypeptide(L)'
;MRDVLHNERAIGVDRLVELDALIDSLIQADAMNSEAAYVELFDRGHSTSLHLFEHVHGDSRDRGPAMIDLAQTYEKAGLYLAPDELPDYLPAVLEFVSTQPPKEARAFLAEMAHIFNTLFGALQQRQSAYASVLGALLELAGEKAQPVKQAPEESLDASWVEPLAFDGCSSQGQAKPGQPQPIHIVRAEPGRSMPKTASGQGASV
;
A
#
# COMPACT_ATOMS: atom_id res chain seq x y z
N MET A 1 20.60 -10.64 -20.78
CA MET A 1 19.23 -10.15 -20.49
C MET A 1 18.53 -9.65 -21.75
N ARG A 2 19.06 -8.64 -22.48
CA ARG A 2 18.45 -8.12 -23.72
C ARG A 2 18.12 -9.20 -24.75
N ASP A 3 19.11 -10.06 -25.07
CA ASP A 3 18.91 -11.13 -26.06
C ASP A 3 17.73 -12.05 -25.73
N VAL A 4 17.50 -12.31 -24.43
CA VAL A 4 16.35 -13.11 -23.98
C VAL A 4 15.04 -12.37 -24.23
N LEU A 5 14.95 -11.09 -23.84
CA LEU A 5 13.74 -10.28 -24.06
C LEU A 5 13.36 -10.18 -25.53
N HIS A 6 14.35 -10.00 -26.40
CA HIS A 6 14.12 -9.89 -27.87
C HIS A 6 13.80 -11.25 -28.52
N ASN A 7 14.37 -12.36 -28.02
CA ASN A 7 14.14 -13.67 -28.59
C ASN A 7 12.78 -14.26 -28.23
N GLU A 8 12.28 -14.00 -27.02
CA GLU A 8 10.99 -14.54 -26.54
C GLU A 8 9.77 -13.98 -27.28
N ARG A 9 9.86 -12.77 -27.85
CA ARG A 9 8.79 -12.08 -28.59
C ARG A 9 7.46 -12.02 -27.83
N ALA A 10 7.51 -12.06 -26.52
CA ALA A 10 6.34 -12.03 -25.64
C ALA A 10 5.86 -10.61 -25.33
N ILE A 11 6.68 -9.61 -25.64
CA ILE A 11 6.46 -8.19 -25.33
C ILE A 11 6.48 -7.39 -26.63
N GLY A 12 5.66 -6.35 -26.70
CA GLY A 12 5.58 -5.45 -27.86
C GLY A 12 6.89 -4.70 -28.13
N VAL A 13 7.11 -4.38 -29.41
CA VAL A 13 8.36 -3.73 -29.85
C VAL A 13 8.59 -2.39 -29.14
N ASP A 14 7.54 -1.57 -28.97
CA ASP A 14 7.64 -0.28 -28.32
C ASP A 14 8.09 -0.45 -26.84
N ARG A 15 7.56 -1.47 -26.16
CA ARG A 15 7.93 -1.79 -24.78
C ARG A 15 9.38 -2.29 -24.70
N LEU A 16 9.82 -3.07 -25.66
CA LEU A 16 11.23 -3.52 -25.74
C LEU A 16 12.18 -2.33 -25.85
N VAL A 17 11.85 -1.31 -26.66
CA VAL A 17 12.65 -0.08 -26.77
C VAL A 17 12.74 0.65 -25.43
N GLU A 18 11.63 0.76 -24.69
CA GLU A 18 11.62 1.38 -23.36
C GLU A 18 12.46 0.60 -22.34
N LEU A 19 12.37 -0.74 -22.36
CA LEU A 19 13.17 -1.60 -21.49
C LEU A 19 14.67 -1.52 -21.84
N ASP A 20 15.02 -1.48 -23.14
CA ASP A 20 16.40 -1.30 -23.56
C ASP A 20 16.97 0.05 -23.10
N ALA A 21 16.17 1.12 -23.17
CA ALA A 21 16.57 2.43 -22.67
C ALA A 21 16.80 2.42 -21.14
N LEU A 22 15.94 1.72 -20.36
CA LEU A 22 16.15 1.52 -18.93
C LEU A 22 17.47 0.77 -18.66
N ILE A 23 17.69 -0.35 -19.35
CA ILE A 23 18.91 -1.14 -19.21
C ILE A 23 20.15 -0.31 -19.53
N ASP A 24 20.12 0.49 -20.61
CA ASP A 24 21.22 1.37 -20.98
C ASP A 24 21.50 2.43 -19.91
N SER A 25 20.44 3.02 -19.37
CA SER A 25 20.59 4.02 -18.31
C SER A 25 21.24 3.43 -17.05
N LEU A 26 20.86 2.20 -16.67
CA LEU A 26 21.42 1.51 -15.50
C LEU A 26 22.90 1.10 -15.71
N ILE A 27 23.24 0.69 -16.94
CA ILE A 27 24.63 0.31 -17.26
C ILE A 27 25.56 1.53 -17.27
N GLN A 28 25.06 2.69 -17.72
CA GLN A 28 25.84 3.92 -17.83
C GLN A 28 25.93 4.71 -16.53
N ALA A 29 24.98 4.51 -15.64
CA ALA A 29 24.96 5.21 -14.35
C ALA A 29 26.04 4.68 -13.39
N ASP A 30 26.49 5.56 -12.49
CA ASP A 30 27.32 5.17 -11.37
C ASP A 30 26.50 4.30 -10.39
N ALA A 31 27.10 3.21 -9.90
CA ALA A 31 26.41 2.22 -9.06
C ALA A 31 25.80 2.86 -7.81
N MET A 32 26.55 3.69 -7.09
CA MET A 32 26.08 4.35 -5.86
C MET A 32 24.90 5.29 -6.14
N ASN A 33 24.95 6.04 -7.24
CA ASN A 33 23.86 6.92 -7.63
C ASN A 33 22.62 6.11 -8.06
N SER A 34 22.81 4.98 -8.73
CA SER A 34 21.70 4.08 -9.10
C SER A 34 21.02 3.47 -7.88
N GLU A 35 21.79 3.01 -6.90
CA GLU A 35 21.28 2.48 -5.64
C GLU A 35 20.52 3.55 -4.86
N ALA A 36 21.09 4.75 -4.72
CA ALA A 36 20.43 5.85 -4.04
C ALA A 36 19.11 6.25 -4.72
N ALA A 37 19.09 6.31 -6.05
CA ALA A 37 17.86 6.59 -6.82
C ALA A 37 16.82 5.48 -6.68
N TYR A 38 17.24 4.22 -6.61
CA TYR A 38 16.36 3.08 -6.38
C TYR A 38 15.71 3.15 -4.99
N VAL A 39 16.48 3.38 -3.94
CA VAL A 39 16.00 3.53 -2.55
C VAL A 39 15.02 4.71 -2.45
N GLU A 40 15.37 5.85 -3.04
CA GLU A 40 14.48 7.02 -3.04
C GLU A 40 13.14 6.74 -3.76
N LEU A 41 13.18 5.95 -4.82
CA LEU A 41 12.00 5.65 -5.63
C LEU A 41 11.09 4.61 -4.97
N PHE A 42 11.64 3.52 -4.46
CA PHE A 42 10.88 2.34 -4.06
C PHE A 42 10.75 2.16 -2.55
N ASP A 43 11.73 2.62 -1.76
CA ASP A 43 11.71 2.38 -0.32
C ASP A 43 11.12 3.57 0.47
N ARG A 44 11.16 4.79 -0.10
CA ARG A 44 10.65 5.99 0.56
C ARG A 44 9.25 6.41 0.15
N GLY A 45 8.71 5.85 -0.91
CA GLY A 45 7.40 6.21 -1.44
C GLY A 45 6.39 5.07 -1.29
N HIS A 46 5.31 5.26 -0.53
CA HIS A 46 4.23 4.27 -0.46
C HIS A 46 3.59 4.00 -1.82
N SER A 47 3.44 5.03 -2.66
CA SER A 47 2.83 4.91 -3.99
C SER A 47 3.64 4.09 -4.99
N THR A 48 4.94 3.92 -4.75
CA THR A 48 5.87 3.16 -5.60
C THR A 48 6.46 1.94 -4.88
N SER A 49 5.98 1.60 -3.67
CA SER A 49 6.41 0.43 -2.94
C SER A 49 6.28 -0.84 -3.78
N LEU A 50 7.29 -1.70 -3.73
CA LEU A 50 7.28 -3.01 -4.39
C LEU A 50 6.60 -4.09 -3.54
N HIS A 51 6.07 -3.75 -2.37
CA HIS A 51 5.23 -4.62 -1.55
C HIS A 51 3.77 -4.50 -2.01
N LEU A 52 3.30 -5.51 -2.75
CA LEU A 52 2.04 -5.45 -3.49
C LEU A 52 0.82 -5.27 -2.58
N PHE A 53 0.86 -5.84 -1.38
CA PHE A 53 -0.28 -5.75 -0.45
C PHE A 53 -0.39 -4.42 0.27
N GLU A 54 0.62 -3.56 0.19
CA GLU A 54 0.49 -2.16 0.62
C GLU A 54 -0.53 -1.41 -0.22
N HIS A 55 -0.61 -1.73 -1.52
CA HIS A 55 -1.56 -1.09 -2.45
C HIS A 55 -2.99 -1.60 -2.31
N VAL A 56 -3.21 -2.77 -1.71
CA VAL A 56 -4.52 -3.41 -1.58
C VAL A 56 -5.07 -3.30 -0.16
N HIS A 57 -4.23 -3.58 0.80
CA HIS A 57 -4.63 -3.73 2.20
C HIS A 57 -4.16 -2.57 3.08
N GLY A 58 -3.09 -1.84 2.67
CA GLY A 58 -2.47 -0.82 3.51
C GLY A 58 -2.17 -1.37 4.91
N ASP A 59 -2.64 -0.67 5.95
CA ASP A 59 -2.53 -1.08 7.35
C ASP A 59 -3.69 -1.96 7.85
N SER A 60 -4.50 -2.51 6.94
CA SER A 60 -5.63 -3.37 7.28
C SER A 60 -5.18 -4.65 7.98
N ARG A 61 -6.04 -5.16 8.90
CA ARG A 61 -5.83 -6.46 9.55
C ARG A 61 -5.87 -7.64 8.57
N ASP A 62 -6.39 -7.45 7.37
CA ASP A 62 -6.49 -8.49 6.35
C ASP A 62 -5.15 -8.75 5.65
N ARG A 63 -4.17 -7.84 5.79
CA ARG A 63 -2.83 -8.00 5.22
C ARG A 63 -2.12 -9.26 5.72
N GLY A 64 -2.18 -9.52 7.04
CA GLY A 64 -1.52 -10.68 7.63
C GLY A 64 -2.02 -12.02 7.08
N PRO A 65 -3.32 -12.31 7.07
CA PRO A 65 -3.87 -13.50 6.44
C PRO A 65 -3.51 -13.62 4.96
N ALA A 66 -3.57 -12.55 4.18
CA ALA A 66 -3.20 -12.55 2.76
C ALA A 66 -1.72 -12.91 2.54
N MET A 67 -0.81 -12.44 3.40
CA MET A 67 0.60 -12.82 3.39
C MET A 67 0.80 -14.32 3.62
N ILE A 68 0.07 -14.89 4.58
CA ILE A 68 0.13 -16.33 4.89
C ILE A 68 -0.37 -17.14 3.69
N ASP A 69 -1.48 -16.74 3.08
CA ASP A 69 -2.05 -17.45 1.92
C ASP A 69 -1.10 -17.43 0.72
N LEU A 70 -0.43 -16.30 0.50
CA LEU A 70 0.55 -16.16 -0.58
C LEU A 70 1.81 -17.03 -0.31
N ALA A 71 2.35 -17.01 0.91
CA ALA A 71 3.46 -17.86 1.30
C ALA A 71 3.12 -19.37 1.13
N GLN A 72 1.93 -19.80 1.56
CA GLN A 72 1.46 -21.16 1.36
C GLN A 72 1.32 -21.54 -0.13
N THR A 73 1.02 -20.55 -0.98
CA THR A 73 0.96 -20.78 -2.43
C THR A 73 2.34 -21.10 -2.98
N TYR A 74 3.37 -20.41 -2.52
CA TYR A 74 4.76 -20.70 -2.87
C TYR A 74 5.21 -22.08 -2.34
N GLU A 75 4.90 -22.40 -1.09
CA GLU A 75 5.23 -23.69 -0.48
C GLU A 75 4.60 -24.87 -1.24
N LYS A 76 3.36 -24.74 -1.69
CA LYS A 76 2.69 -25.76 -2.54
C LYS A 76 3.40 -25.99 -3.86
N ALA A 77 4.07 -24.96 -4.39
CA ALA A 77 4.92 -25.05 -5.58
C ALA A 77 6.36 -25.52 -5.28
N GLY A 78 6.67 -25.78 -4.00
CA GLY A 78 8.00 -26.22 -3.56
C GLY A 78 9.01 -25.09 -3.39
N LEU A 79 8.55 -23.83 -3.31
CA LEU A 79 9.38 -22.65 -3.08
C LEU A 79 9.23 -22.19 -1.64
N TYR A 80 10.34 -21.85 -1.02
CA TYR A 80 10.38 -21.38 0.37
C TYR A 80 11.09 -20.03 0.42
N LEU A 81 10.42 -19.07 1.05
CA LEU A 81 11.00 -17.74 1.27
C LEU A 81 12.10 -17.79 2.32
N ALA A 82 13.10 -16.93 2.17
CA ALA A 82 14.05 -16.68 3.25
C ALA A 82 13.33 -16.04 4.45
N PRO A 83 13.87 -16.21 5.70
CA PRO A 83 13.18 -15.74 6.90
C PRO A 83 12.87 -14.24 6.92
N ASP A 84 13.67 -13.44 6.20
CA ASP A 84 13.54 -11.99 6.16
C ASP A 84 12.81 -11.47 4.91
N GLU A 85 12.35 -12.37 4.03
CA GLU A 85 11.62 -12.00 2.81
C GLU A 85 10.12 -11.97 3.04
N LEU A 86 9.47 -10.95 2.51
CA LEU A 86 8.02 -10.85 2.51
C LEU A 86 7.44 -11.44 1.21
N PRO A 87 6.40 -12.26 1.30
CA PRO A 87 5.84 -12.95 0.13
C PRO A 87 5.26 -12.01 -0.92
N ASP A 88 4.81 -10.83 -0.52
CA ASP A 88 4.23 -9.82 -1.41
C ASP A 88 5.28 -8.91 -2.07
N TYR A 89 6.57 -9.15 -1.84
CA TYR A 89 7.64 -8.40 -2.50
C TYR A 89 7.69 -8.77 -3.98
N LEU A 90 7.51 -7.78 -4.86
CA LEU A 90 7.36 -8.02 -6.31
C LEU A 90 8.44 -8.91 -6.92
N PRO A 91 9.75 -8.76 -6.63
CA PRO A 91 10.76 -9.68 -7.14
C PRO A 91 10.53 -11.14 -6.72
N ALA A 92 10.12 -11.41 -5.47
CA ALA A 92 9.81 -12.75 -5.00
C ALA A 92 8.58 -13.33 -5.72
N VAL A 93 7.54 -12.51 -5.91
CA VAL A 93 6.36 -12.84 -6.72
C VAL A 93 6.76 -13.24 -8.15
N LEU A 94 7.65 -12.48 -8.79
CA LEU A 94 8.10 -12.75 -10.15
C LEU A 94 8.96 -14.01 -10.24
N GLU A 95 9.76 -14.31 -9.22
CA GLU A 95 10.50 -15.56 -9.13
C GLU A 95 9.53 -16.76 -9.09
N PHE A 96 8.52 -16.71 -8.23
CA PHE A 96 7.45 -17.71 -8.21
C PHE A 96 6.79 -17.86 -9.59
N VAL A 97 6.36 -16.73 -10.19
CA VAL A 97 5.69 -16.74 -11.50
C VAL A 97 6.57 -17.39 -12.57
N SER A 98 7.89 -17.17 -12.53
CA SER A 98 8.84 -17.73 -13.50
C SER A 98 8.91 -19.28 -13.48
N THR A 99 8.54 -19.89 -12.36
CA THR A 99 8.51 -21.34 -12.19
C THR A 99 7.20 -22.00 -12.63
N GLN A 100 6.16 -21.19 -12.87
CA GLN A 100 4.84 -21.70 -13.20
C GLN A 100 4.69 -22.02 -14.70
N PRO A 101 3.80 -22.95 -15.07
CA PRO A 101 3.41 -23.13 -16.46
C PRO A 101 2.90 -21.81 -17.09
N PRO A 102 3.17 -21.53 -18.38
CA PRO A 102 2.88 -20.22 -18.99
C PRO A 102 1.43 -19.74 -18.84
N LYS A 103 0.46 -20.67 -18.84
CA LYS A 103 -0.95 -20.33 -18.65
C LYS A 103 -1.24 -19.89 -17.22
N GLU A 104 -0.67 -20.56 -16.23
CA GLU A 104 -0.83 -20.27 -14.81
C GLU A 104 -0.09 -18.98 -14.46
N ALA A 105 1.14 -18.80 -14.94
CA ALA A 105 1.91 -17.59 -14.82
C ALA A 105 1.12 -16.37 -15.31
N ARG A 106 0.54 -16.47 -16.51
CA ARG A 106 -0.27 -15.41 -17.10
C ARG A 106 -1.52 -15.11 -16.27
N ALA A 107 -2.24 -16.12 -15.81
CA ALA A 107 -3.43 -15.97 -14.98
C ALA A 107 -3.09 -15.26 -13.65
N PHE A 108 -2.00 -15.69 -13.01
CA PHE A 108 -1.52 -15.06 -11.77
C PHE A 108 -1.14 -13.59 -11.95
N LEU A 109 -0.42 -13.26 -13.02
CA LEU A 109 -0.11 -11.86 -13.35
C LEU A 109 -1.37 -11.04 -13.63
N ALA A 110 -2.39 -11.62 -14.28
CA ALA A 110 -3.65 -10.95 -14.59
C ALA A 110 -4.45 -10.62 -13.31
N GLU A 111 -4.42 -11.46 -12.29
CA GLU A 111 -5.04 -11.18 -10.99
C GLU A 111 -4.41 -9.94 -10.32
N MET A 112 -3.12 -9.72 -10.52
CA MET A 112 -2.38 -8.57 -9.97
C MET A 112 -2.39 -7.33 -10.87
N ALA A 113 -3.03 -7.37 -12.04
CA ALA A 113 -2.95 -6.31 -13.04
C ALA A 113 -3.42 -4.93 -12.52
N HIS A 114 -4.38 -4.91 -11.59
CA HIS A 114 -4.84 -3.66 -10.98
C HIS A 114 -3.73 -2.99 -10.14
N ILE A 115 -2.92 -3.78 -9.42
CA ILE A 115 -1.78 -3.27 -8.64
C ILE A 115 -0.69 -2.78 -9.60
N PHE A 116 -0.39 -3.56 -10.65
CA PHE A 116 0.60 -3.17 -11.65
C PHE A 116 0.21 -1.86 -12.37
N ASN A 117 -1.07 -1.64 -12.67
CA ASN A 117 -1.55 -0.38 -13.24
C ASN A 117 -1.39 0.79 -12.26
N THR A 118 -1.61 0.58 -10.97
CA THR A 118 -1.42 1.56 -9.91
C THR A 118 0.05 1.98 -9.83
N LEU A 119 0.96 1.01 -9.74
CA LEU A 119 2.41 1.23 -9.73
C LEU A 119 2.90 1.88 -11.04
N PHE A 120 2.41 1.40 -12.18
CA PHE A 120 2.73 1.97 -13.48
C PHE A 120 2.38 3.47 -13.53
N GLY A 121 1.18 3.83 -13.08
CA GLY A 121 0.75 5.23 -13.02
C GLY A 121 1.62 6.09 -12.09
N ALA A 122 1.98 5.57 -10.91
CA ALA A 122 2.85 6.26 -9.95
C ALA A 122 4.25 6.49 -10.52
N LEU A 123 4.83 5.45 -11.15
CA LEU A 123 6.15 5.55 -11.78
C LEU A 123 6.15 6.51 -12.99
N GLN A 124 5.07 6.54 -13.79
CA GLN A 124 4.92 7.51 -14.86
C GLN A 124 4.84 8.95 -14.35
N GLN A 125 4.10 9.21 -13.28
CA GLN A 125 4.03 10.54 -12.66
C GLN A 125 5.40 11.03 -12.18
N ARG A 126 6.24 10.10 -11.71
CA ARG A 126 7.63 10.38 -11.32
C ARG A 126 8.62 10.37 -12.52
N GLN A 127 8.12 10.20 -13.73
CA GLN A 127 8.92 10.11 -14.96
C GLN A 127 10.02 9.04 -14.89
N SER A 128 9.75 7.96 -14.16
CA SER A 128 10.70 6.87 -13.97
C SER A 128 10.66 5.88 -15.12
N ALA A 129 11.82 5.54 -15.68
CA ALA A 129 11.96 4.51 -16.71
C ALA A 129 11.54 3.11 -16.23
N TYR A 130 11.50 2.86 -14.91
CA TYR A 130 10.98 1.61 -14.33
C TYR A 130 9.49 1.36 -14.65
N ALA A 131 8.74 2.38 -15.06
CA ALA A 131 7.38 2.19 -15.57
C ALA A 131 7.33 1.18 -16.74
N SER A 132 8.38 1.09 -17.56
CA SER A 132 8.47 0.12 -18.65
C SER A 132 8.42 -1.33 -18.16
N VAL A 133 8.94 -1.63 -16.97
CA VAL A 133 8.89 -2.96 -16.37
C VAL A 133 7.45 -3.35 -16.02
N LEU A 134 6.71 -2.45 -15.35
CA LEU A 134 5.31 -2.70 -15.01
C LEU A 134 4.43 -2.80 -16.27
N GLY A 135 4.72 -1.98 -17.28
CA GLY A 135 4.07 -2.10 -18.58
C GLY A 135 4.31 -3.46 -19.25
N ALA A 136 5.54 -3.98 -19.17
CA ALA A 136 5.86 -5.31 -19.70
C ALA A 136 5.13 -6.43 -18.93
N LEU A 137 5.02 -6.34 -17.60
CA LEU A 137 4.25 -7.30 -16.80
C LEU A 137 2.77 -7.30 -17.17
N LEU A 138 2.18 -6.13 -17.42
CA LEU A 138 0.80 -6.01 -17.90
C LEU A 138 0.63 -6.64 -19.28
N GLU A 139 1.55 -6.43 -20.22
CA GLU A 139 1.51 -7.09 -21.54
C GLU A 139 1.62 -8.62 -21.40
N LEU A 140 2.49 -9.13 -20.55
CA LEU A 140 2.60 -10.57 -20.25
C LEU A 140 1.32 -11.15 -19.64
N ALA A 141 0.66 -10.37 -18.77
CA ALA A 141 -0.66 -10.70 -18.24
C ALA A 141 -1.75 -10.72 -19.31
N GLY A 142 -1.53 -10.07 -20.45
CA GLY A 142 -2.50 -9.86 -21.52
C GLY A 142 -3.41 -8.66 -21.27
N GLU A 143 -3.00 -7.78 -20.35
CA GLU A 143 -3.70 -6.57 -19.97
C GLU A 143 -3.07 -5.33 -20.61
N LYS A 144 -3.84 -4.24 -20.69
CA LYS A 144 -3.33 -2.98 -21.20
C LYS A 144 -2.86 -2.11 -20.04
N ALA A 145 -1.67 -1.52 -20.19
CA ALA A 145 -1.19 -0.51 -19.27
C ALA A 145 -2.09 0.73 -19.34
N GLN A 146 -2.81 1.00 -18.26
CA GLN A 146 -3.67 2.18 -18.11
C GLN A 146 -3.23 2.93 -16.86
N PRO A 147 -2.61 4.12 -17.01
CA PRO A 147 -2.17 4.87 -15.84
C PRO A 147 -3.37 5.28 -14.99
N VAL A 148 -3.43 4.77 -13.77
CA VAL A 148 -4.40 5.19 -12.78
C VAL A 148 -3.93 6.49 -12.16
N LYS A 149 -4.75 7.54 -12.24
CA LYS A 149 -4.45 8.80 -11.54
C LYS A 149 -4.53 8.55 -10.03
N GLN A 150 -3.40 8.56 -9.37
CA GLN A 150 -3.37 8.56 -7.91
C GLN A 150 -3.59 9.98 -7.38
N ALA A 151 -4.20 10.08 -6.20
CA ALA A 151 -4.18 11.33 -5.44
C ALA A 151 -2.72 11.72 -5.13
N PRO A 152 -2.40 13.01 -5.03
CA PRO A 152 -1.09 13.44 -4.57
C PRO A 152 -0.75 12.74 -3.26
N GLU A 153 0.46 12.19 -3.19
CA GLU A 153 0.97 11.55 -1.97
C GLU A 153 1.05 12.62 -0.87
N GLU A 154 0.37 12.39 0.24
CA GLU A 154 0.52 13.25 1.40
C GLU A 154 1.97 13.15 1.89
N SER A 155 2.60 14.27 2.18
CA SER A 155 3.95 14.26 2.73
C SER A 155 3.97 13.46 4.04
N LEU A 156 5.04 12.71 4.29
CA LEU A 156 5.21 11.96 5.54
C LEU A 156 4.94 12.85 6.78
N ASP A 157 5.35 14.11 6.73
CA ASP A 157 5.10 15.09 7.79
C ASP A 157 3.61 15.43 7.96
N ALA A 158 2.80 15.37 6.89
CA ALA A 158 1.36 15.62 6.99
C ALA A 158 0.61 14.44 7.64
N SER A 159 1.09 13.20 7.46
CA SER A 159 0.51 12.02 8.12
C SER A 159 0.80 11.96 9.62
N TRP A 160 1.82 12.70 10.10
CA TRP A 160 2.20 12.80 11.51
C TRP A 160 1.62 14.03 12.21
N VAL A 161 0.77 14.81 11.54
CA VAL A 161 0.06 15.90 12.21
C VAL A 161 -0.82 15.27 13.29
N GLU A 162 -0.39 15.41 14.55
CA GLU A 162 -1.21 14.97 15.69
C GLU A 162 -2.59 15.61 15.58
N PRO A 163 -3.67 14.80 15.68
CA PRO A 163 -5.00 15.38 15.77
C PRO A 163 -5.03 16.35 16.94
N LEU A 164 -5.53 17.55 16.72
CA LEU A 164 -5.65 18.56 17.77
C LEU A 164 -6.23 17.89 19.02
N ALA A 165 -5.48 17.87 20.11
CA ALA A 165 -5.75 17.12 21.34
C ALA A 165 -7.14 17.38 21.96
N PHE A 166 -7.92 18.33 21.41
CA PHE A 166 -9.21 18.78 21.90
C PHE A 166 -10.30 18.93 20.82
N ASP A 167 -10.10 18.38 19.62
CA ASP A 167 -11.09 18.52 18.54
C ASP A 167 -12.36 17.66 18.74
N GLY A 168 -12.42 16.87 19.82
CA GLY A 168 -13.57 16.07 20.20
C GLY A 168 -14.42 16.64 21.34
N CYS A 169 -13.99 17.71 22.00
CA CYS A 169 -14.82 18.41 22.98
C CYS A 169 -15.45 19.63 22.29
N SER A 170 -16.76 19.55 22.06
CA SER A 170 -17.56 20.67 21.57
C SER A 170 -17.12 21.98 22.21
N SER A 171 -16.53 22.87 21.45
CA SER A 171 -16.20 24.23 21.88
C SER A 171 -17.43 25.12 22.01
N GLN A 172 -18.66 24.60 21.87
CA GLN A 172 -19.89 25.26 22.19
C GLN A 172 -20.02 25.37 23.71
N GLY A 173 -19.61 26.50 24.25
CA GLY A 173 -19.67 26.85 25.66
C GLY A 173 -18.33 27.10 26.36
N GLN A 174 -17.18 26.90 25.66
CA GLN A 174 -15.89 27.26 26.21
C GLN A 174 -15.51 28.71 25.82
N ALA A 175 -15.21 29.52 26.82
CA ALA A 175 -14.78 30.91 26.59
C ALA A 175 -13.37 30.92 25.99
N LYS A 176 -13.16 31.85 25.07
CA LYS A 176 -11.85 32.09 24.44
C LYS A 176 -10.83 32.50 25.51
N PRO A 177 -9.57 32.08 25.43
CA PRO A 177 -8.52 32.51 26.35
C PRO A 177 -8.44 34.02 26.40
N GLY A 178 -8.53 34.59 27.61
CA GLY A 178 -8.45 36.05 27.83
C GLY A 178 -9.78 36.79 27.99
N GLN A 179 -10.94 36.09 27.92
CA GLN A 179 -12.23 36.73 28.29
C GLN A 179 -12.67 36.31 29.69
N PRO A 180 -13.19 37.26 30.54
CA PRO A 180 -13.73 36.93 31.84
C PRO A 180 -14.99 36.06 31.68
N GLN A 181 -15.01 34.94 32.35
CA GLN A 181 -16.13 34.02 32.33
C GLN A 181 -17.09 34.32 33.49
N PRO A 182 -18.40 34.36 33.25
CA PRO A 182 -19.36 34.43 34.33
C PRO A 182 -19.42 33.08 35.07
N ILE A 183 -19.08 33.08 36.34
CA ILE A 183 -19.24 31.92 37.23
C ILE A 183 -20.70 31.81 37.63
N HIS A 184 -21.43 30.85 37.08
CA HIS A 184 -22.76 30.52 37.55
C HIS A 184 -22.67 29.63 38.80
N ILE A 185 -22.87 30.25 39.99
CA ILE A 185 -23.00 29.53 41.24
C ILE A 185 -24.42 28.96 41.30
N VAL A 186 -24.58 27.68 41.02
CA VAL A 186 -25.83 26.99 41.25
C VAL A 186 -25.95 26.70 42.75
N ARG A 187 -26.84 27.45 43.43
CA ARG A 187 -27.19 27.18 44.85
C ARG A 187 -27.95 25.83 44.85
N ALA A 188 -27.38 24.82 45.51
CA ALA A 188 -28.11 23.60 45.79
C ALA A 188 -29.28 23.90 46.76
N GLU A 189 -30.50 23.65 46.32
CA GLU A 189 -31.68 23.72 47.23
C GLU A 189 -31.60 22.53 48.18
N PRO A 190 -31.71 22.77 49.51
CA PRO A 190 -31.77 21.71 50.50
C PRO A 190 -33.18 21.08 50.47
N GLY A 191 -33.29 19.84 50.06
CA GLY A 191 -34.45 19.03 50.31
C GLY A 191 -35.28 18.52 49.16
N ARG A 192 -34.73 17.61 48.36
CA ARG A 192 -35.55 16.69 47.64
C ARG A 192 -35.02 15.25 47.89
N SER A 193 -35.70 14.52 48.78
CA SER A 193 -35.43 13.13 49.08
C SER A 193 -35.64 12.26 47.84
N MET A 194 -34.63 11.45 47.50
CA MET A 194 -34.74 10.45 46.46
C MET A 194 -35.78 9.38 46.81
N PRO A 195 -36.60 8.96 45.86
CA PRO A 195 -37.48 7.79 46.08
C PRO A 195 -36.62 6.51 46.17
N LYS A 196 -36.84 5.73 47.25
CA LYS A 196 -36.28 4.39 47.43
C LYS A 196 -36.75 3.48 46.31
N THR A 197 -35.82 2.96 45.54
CA THR A 197 -36.09 1.87 44.62
C THR A 197 -36.35 0.61 45.43
N ALA A 198 -37.55 0.05 45.26
CA ALA A 198 -37.98 -1.20 45.84
C ALA A 198 -37.20 -2.37 45.23
N SER A 199 -36.60 -3.17 46.09
CA SER A 199 -36.06 -4.48 45.78
C SER A 199 -37.22 -5.45 45.48
N GLY A 200 -37.27 -5.96 44.26
CA GLY A 200 -38.19 -7.06 43.86
C GLY A 200 -37.40 -8.34 43.74
N GLN A 201 -37.84 -9.27 44.58
CA GLN A 201 -37.38 -10.66 44.78
C GLN A 201 -37.53 -11.50 43.53
N GLY A 202 -36.67 -12.52 43.47
CA GLY A 202 -36.64 -13.58 42.51
C GLY A 202 -37.83 -14.51 42.49
N ALA A 203 -37.88 -15.31 41.48
CA ALA A 203 -38.48 -16.66 41.51
C ALA A 203 -37.84 -17.51 40.40
N SER A 204 -37.40 -18.67 40.84
CA SER A 204 -37.02 -19.85 40.07
C SER A 204 -38.21 -20.37 39.22
N VAL A 205 -37.95 -20.88 38.04
CA VAL A 205 -38.18 -22.27 37.59
C VAL A 205 -37.32 -22.49 36.34
#